data_18695b6cd2b3a6e489a7f00ed6f5bcb0
#
_entry.id   18695b6cd2b3a6e489a7f00ed6f5bcb0
#
_cell.length_a   1.000
_cell.length_b   1.000
_cell.length_c   1.000
_cell.angle_alpha   90.00
_cell.angle_beta   90.00
_cell.angle_gamma   90.00
#
_symmetry.space_group_name_H-M   'P 1'
#
loop_
_entity.id
_entity.type
_entity.pdbx_description
1 polymer ?
#
loop_
_entity_poly.entity_id
_entity_poly.type
_entity_poly.pdbx_seq_one_letter_code
_entity_poly.pdbx_strand_id
1 'polypeptide(L)'
;MAQSTSRTDSAGGVSGLPREGGGAPLSGRVVLLPRLKERDRIASALERAGARVLRAAVTRTVPGEAAALEATARRIVAGKADWLVLTSARTVEALAPYLLAEAASATGDQALHQEPGTPDLHDGSVPPRTPITPPGQHQPRSSIPPMRVAVVGPATARAWTKFTGTAPDLVARGSAAALLKEPAFAGSPATGDHAPYQEPDIPNTHHGTPPPHAPARIPESKTAPRGLPGGVTGPHDSSWRAHASDDSPARLRTAPEAARRVLLPASALADPALADGLRRAGWEVEQVAAYTTVTADACDLPPDLEHRWATGGVDAVVFTAPSTTRAVLELLGPPPQGTGLVAIGATTAAATRELGLTVAAVAPSPTPEGVLQATIDTIRATAGPAPPPQEPP
;
A
#
# COMPACT_ATOMS: atom_id res chain seq x y z
N MET A 1 -66.25 5.28 48.90
CA MET A 1 -65.84 6.56 48.31
C MET A 1 -64.39 6.40 47.88
N ALA A 2 -64.14 6.16 46.60
CA ALA A 2 -62.87 6.14 46.01
C ALA A 2 -62.95 6.82 44.62
N GLN A 3 -62.33 7.97 44.52
CA GLN A 3 -62.33 8.76 43.28
C GLN A 3 -61.29 8.26 42.31
N SER A 4 -61.76 7.86 41.14
CA SER A 4 -60.94 7.48 39.98
C SER A 4 -60.57 8.73 39.19
N THR A 5 -59.29 9.04 39.07
CA THR A 5 -58.72 10.07 38.18
C THR A 5 -58.22 9.46 36.90
N SER A 6 -58.98 9.67 35.82
CA SER A 6 -58.62 9.34 34.46
C SER A 6 -57.54 10.29 33.94
N ARG A 7 -56.43 9.75 33.52
CA ARG A 7 -55.36 10.44 32.78
C ARG A 7 -55.55 10.18 31.27
N THR A 8 -55.85 11.24 30.56
CA THR A 8 -55.92 11.24 29.09
C THR A 8 -54.50 11.38 28.55
N ASP A 9 -53.97 10.29 27.97
CA ASP A 9 -52.75 10.32 27.15
C ASP A 9 -53.09 10.78 25.73
N SER A 10 -52.60 11.99 25.42
CA SER A 10 -52.60 12.53 24.06
C SER A 10 -51.49 11.83 23.23
N ALA A 11 -51.86 10.86 22.43
CA ALA A 11 -50.98 10.27 21.41
C ALA A 11 -50.86 11.27 20.26
N GLY A 12 -49.70 11.95 20.20
CA GLY A 12 -49.25 12.72 19.05
C GLY A 12 -49.02 11.80 17.84
N GLY A 13 -49.85 11.96 16.82
CA GLY A 13 -49.73 11.24 15.55
C GLY A 13 -48.43 11.59 14.86
N VAL A 14 -47.53 10.61 14.75
CA VAL A 14 -46.40 10.67 13.84
C VAL A 14 -46.95 10.35 12.45
N SER A 15 -46.97 11.41 11.63
CA SER A 15 -47.34 11.40 10.21
C SER A 15 -46.66 10.25 9.46
N GLY A 16 -47.48 9.33 8.95
CA GLY A 16 -47.03 8.20 8.15
C GLY A 16 -46.42 8.68 6.85
N LEU A 17 -45.14 8.39 6.67
CA LEU A 17 -44.53 8.37 5.35
C LEU A 17 -45.23 7.28 4.51
N PRO A 18 -45.50 7.51 3.21
CA PRO A 18 -46.14 6.51 2.36
C PRO A 18 -45.21 5.28 2.27
N ARG A 19 -45.74 4.12 2.67
CA ARG A 19 -45.14 2.82 2.41
C ARG A 19 -45.32 2.53 0.94
N GLU A 20 -44.37 2.98 0.10
CA GLU A 20 -44.22 2.46 -1.24
C GLU A 20 -43.82 0.99 -1.18
N GLY A 21 -44.42 0.17 -2.05
CA GLY A 21 -44.39 -1.27 -2.17
C GLY A 21 -43.18 -1.99 -1.58
N GLY A 22 -43.42 -2.87 -0.61
CA GLY A 22 -42.46 -3.46 0.31
C GLY A 22 -41.47 -4.48 -0.24
N GLY A 23 -40.83 -4.23 -1.37
CA GLY A 23 -39.69 -5.01 -1.87
C GLY A 23 -38.38 -4.41 -1.41
N ALA A 24 -37.36 -5.25 -1.16
CA ALA A 24 -36.01 -4.77 -0.88
C ALA A 24 -35.50 -3.89 -2.04
N PRO A 25 -34.78 -2.78 -1.79
CA PRO A 25 -34.51 -1.73 -2.79
C PRO A 25 -33.69 -2.18 -4.00
N LEU A 26 -33.00 -3.32 -3.91
CA LEU A 26 -32.24 -3.93 -5.00
C LEU A 26 -32.80 -5.30 -5.45
N SER A 27 -34.07 -5.58 -5.15
CA SER A 27 -34.71 -6.85 -5.57
C SER A 27 -34.62 -7.04 -7.08
N GLY A 28 -34.14 -8.22 -7.48
CA GLY A 28 -33.99 -8.61 -8.88
C GLY A 28 -32.81 -7.95 -9.61
N ARG A 29 -32.02 -7.09 -8.94
CA ARG A 29 -30.86 -6.45 -9.53
C ARG A 29 -29.60 -7.28 -9.37
N VAL A 30 -28.73 -7.22 -10.40
CA VAL A 30 -27.46 -7.93 -10.45
C VAL A 30 -26.32 -6.91 -10.29
N VAL A 31 -25.53 -7.07 -9.24
CA VAL A 31 -24.40 -6.20 -8.94
C VAL A 31 -23.10 -6.98 -9.02
N LEU A 32 -22.17 -6.54 -9.88
CA LEU A 32 -20.80 -7.08 -9.94
C LEU A 32 -19.93 -6.42 -8.88
N LEU A 33 -19.33 -7.24 -8.03
CA LEU A 33 -18.29 -6.83 -7.09
C LEU A 33 -16.96 -7.50 -7.52
N PRO A 34 -16.07 -6.78 -8.24
CA PRO A 34 -14.89 -7.37 -8.90
C PRO A 34 -13.78 -7.66 -7.88
N ARG A 35 -14.10 -8.41 -6.85
CA ARG A 35 -13.19 -8.93 -5.82
C ARG A 35 -13.77 -10.15 -5.15
N LEU A 36 -12.90 -11.00 -4.64
CA LEU A 36 -13.26 -12.13 -3.79
C LEU A 36 -12.71 -11.91 -2.38
N LYS A 37 -13.60 -11.88 -1.39
CA LYS A 37 -13.26 -11.76 0.02
C LYS A 37 -14.21 -12.62 0.85
N GLU A 38 -13.69 -13.47 1.73
CA GLU A 38 -14.49 -14.42 2.52
C GLU A 38 -15.61 -13.74 3.33
N ARG A 39 -15.27 -12.64 4.02
CA ARG A 39 -16.22 -11.86 4.82
C ARG A 39 -16.35 -10.46 4.24
N ASP A 40 -17.04 -10.38 3.09
CA ASP A 40 -17.24 -9.09 2.42
C ASP A 40 -18.51 -8.40 2.93
N ARG A 41 -18.32 -7.43 3.81
CA ARG A 41 -19.41 -6.63 4.37
C ARG A 41 -20.18 -5.84 3.31
N ILE A 42 -19.51 -5.41 2.22
CA ILE A 42 -20.17 -4.71 1.10
C ILE A 42 -21.09 -5.69 0.37
N ALA A 43 -20.59 -6.88 0.01
CA ALA A 43 -21.42 -7.92 -0.60
C ALA A 43 -22.64 -8.23 0.27
N SER A 44 -22.42 -8.47 1.57
CA SER A 44 -23.50 -8.78 2.51
C SER A 44 -24.53 -7.63 2.67
N ALA A 45 -24.12 -6.37 2.54
CA ALA A 45 -25.04 -5.23 2.58
C ALA A 45 -25.89 -5.18 1.31
N LEU A 46 -25.30 -5.39 0.14
CA LEU A 46 -26.00 -5.44 -1.15
C LEU A 46 -26.99 -6.64 -1.21
N GLU A 47 -26.56 -7.83 -0.75
CA GLU A 47 -27.39 -9.04 -0.68
C GLU A 47 -28.59 -8.85 0.25
N ARG A 48 -28.41 -8.26 1.42
CA ARG A 48 -29.52 -7.90 2.35
C ARG A 48 -30.49 -6.90 1.75
N ALA A 49 -30.03 -6.04 0.85
CA ALA A 49 -30.87 -5.11 0.12
C ALA A 49 -31.57 -5.77 -1.10
N GLY A 50 -31.41 -7.09 -1.31
CA GLY A 50 -32.09 -7.86 -2.34
C GLY A 50 -31.29 -8.03 -3.64
N ALA A 51 -30.06 -7.53 -3.74
CA ALA A 51 -29.25 -7.71 -4.92
C ALA A 51 -28.72 -9.15 -5.06
N ARG A 52 -28.64 -9.65 -6.30
CA ARG A 52 -27.78 -10.78 -6.65
C ARG A 52 -26.36 -10.26 -6.85
N VAL A 53 -25.45 -10.56 -5.91
CA VAL A 53 -24.07 -10.11 -6.00
C VAL A 53 -23.21 -11.16 -6.71
N LEU A 54 -22.67 -10.78 -7.88
CA LEU A 54 -21.64 -11.54 -8.59
C LEU A 54 -20.28 -11.13 -8.04
N ARG A 55 -19.55 -12.07 -7.44
CA ARG A 55 -18.20 -11.83 -6.93
C ARG A 55 -17.21 -12.47 -7.88
N ALA A 56 -16.24 -11.69 -8.37
CA ALA A 56 -15.21 -12.17 -9.27
C ALA A 56 -13.83 -11.70 -8.81
N ALA A 57 -12.88 -12.61 -8.73
CA ALA A 57 -11.48 -12.27 -8.44
C ALA A 57 -10.81 -11.75 -9.73
N VAL A 58 -11.08 -10.51 -10.13
CA VAL A 58 -10.52 -9.92 -11.36
C VAL A 58 -9.04 -9.54 -11.22
N THR A 59 -8.49 -9.58 -10.01
CA THR A 59 -7.08 -9.33 -9.75
C THR A 59 -6.50 -10.39 -8.84
N ARG A 60 -5.23 -10.76 -9.07
CA ARG A 60 -4.46 -11.63 -8.19
C ARG A 60 -3.18 -10.96 -7.74
N THR A 61 -2.72 -11.32 -6.56
CA THR A 61 -1.43 -10.88 -6.04
C THR A 61 -0.38 -11.89 -6.43
N VAL A 62 0.71 -11.43 -7.02
CA VAL A 62 1.87 -12.27 -7.32
C VAL A 62 3.07 -11.79 -6.49
N PRO A 63 3.92 -12.68 -5.99
CA PRO A 63 5.16 -12.31 -5.33
C PRO A 63 6.04 -11.46 -6.25
N GLY A 64 6.92 -10.67 -5.66
CA GLY A 64 8.00 -10.00 -6.35
C GLY A 64 9.06 -11.00 -6.84
N GLU A 65 10.12 -10.47 -7.43
CA GLU A 65 11.24 -11.29 -7.89
C GLU A 65 11.90 -12.06 -6.73
N ALA A 66 12.05 -13.37 -6.88
CA ALA A 66 12.57 -14.25 -5.83
C ALA A 66 13.95 -13.82 -5.34
N ALA A 67 14.88 -13.53 -6.26
CA ALA A 67 16.24 -13.10 -5.92
C ALA A 67 16.27 -11.79 -5.11
N ALA A 68 15.37 -10.84 -5.41
CA ALA A 68 15.24 -9.60 -4.67
C ALA A 68 14.66 -9.84 -3.25
N LEU A 69 13.70 -10.76 -3.12
CA LEU A 69 13.12 -11.14 -1.83
C LEU A 69 14.11 -11.89 -0.95
N GLU A 70 14.89 -12.81 -1.52
CA GLU A 70 15.98 -13.51 -0.83
C GLU A 70 17.06 -12.53 -0.35
N ALA A 71 17.51 -11.62 -1.21
CA ALA A 71 18.49 -10.60 -0.84
C ALA A 71 17.96 -9.70 0.29
N THR A 72 16.68 -9.35 0.24
CA THR A 72 16.02 -8.57 1.30
C THR A 72 15.94 -9.36 2.60
N ALA A 73 15.55 -10.63 2.56
CA ALA A 73 15.49 -11.50 3.74
C ALA A 73 16.87 -11.66 4.39
N ARG A 74 17.92 -11.90 3.60
CA ARG A 74 19.31 -11.94 4.10
C ARG A 74 19.72 -10.66 4.82
N ARG A 75 19.37 -9.47 4.27
CA ARG A 75 19.67 -8.19 4.92
C ARG A 75 18.89 -8.00 6.21
N ILE A 76 17.63 -8.44 6.25
CA ILE A 76 16.79 -8.43 7.45
C ILE A 76 17.42 -9.31 8.52
N VAL A 77 17.75 -10.56 8.20
CA VAL A 77 18.34 -11.51 9.14
C VAL A 77 19.74 -11.06 9.59
N ALA A 78 20.52 -10.44 8.71
CA ALA A 78 21.84 -9.88 9.04
C ALA A 78 21.80 -8.53 9.77
N GLY A 79 20.63 -7.94 10.04
CA GLY A 79 20.50 -6.65 10.72
C GLY A 79 21.14 -5.49 9.96
N LYS A 80 21.09 -5.50 8.62
CA LYS A 80 21.80 -4.52 7.76
C LYS A 80 21.05 -3.20 7.56
N ALA A 81 20.03 -2.93 8.36
CA ALA A 81 19.28 -1.67 8.37
C ALA A 81 18.84 -1.31 9.79
N ASP A 82 18.55 -0.04 10.03
CA ASP A 82 18.04 0.45 11.33
C ASP A 82 16.54 0.15 11.46
N TRP A 83 15.82 0.23 10.34
CA TRP A 83 14.39 -0.01 10.30
C TRP A 83 13.96 -0.91 9.14
N LEU A 84 13.02 -1.79 9.44
CA LEU A 84 12.17 -2.47 8.46
C LEU A 84 10.80 -1.78 8.48
N VAL A 85 10.37 -1.24 7.34
CA VAL A 85 9.07 -0.57 7.20
C VAL A 85 8.12 -1.44 6.37
N LEU A 86 7.01 -1.87 6.97
CA LEU A 86 6.01 -2.72 6.33
C LEU A 86 4.67 -1.98 6.21
N THR A 87 4.22 -1.75 4.99
CA THR A 87 2.99 -0.98 4.72
C THR A 87 1.75 -1.86 4.52
N SER A 88 1.91 -3.18 4.42
CA SER A 88 0.83 -4.11 4.11
C SER A 88 1.08 -5.49 4.73
N ALA A 89 0.01 -6.16 5.17
CA ALA A 89 0.06 -7.55 5.59
C ALA A 89 0.55 -8.48 4.47
N ARG A 90 0.25 -8.16 3.21
CA ARG A 90 0.73 -8.91 2.03
C ARG A 90 2.24 -8.86 1.88
N THR A 91 2.87 -7.77 2.31
CA THR A 91 4.34 -7.68 2.33
C THR A 91 4.93 -8.69 3.31
N VAL A 92 4.32 -8.85 4.49
CA VAL A 92 4.73 -9.88 5.46
C VAL A 92 4.57 -11.27 4.87
N GLU A 93 3.42 -11.55 4.26
CA GLU A 93 3.13 -12.84 3.62
C GLU A 93 4.13 -13.17 2.49
N ALA A 94 4.48 -12.18 1.67
CA ALA A 94 5.44 -12.35 0.57
C ALA A 94 6.87 -12.61 1.05
N LEU A 95 7.30 -11.99 2.16
CA LEU A 95 8.65 -12.16 2.72
C LEU A 95 8.77 -13.39 3.61
N ALA A 96 7.70 -13.85 4.24
CA ALA A 96 7.74 -14.92 5.24
C ALA A 96 8.49 -16.19 4.79
N PRO A 97 8.27 -16.76 3.59
CA PRO A 97 8.99 -17.94 3.14
C PRO A 97 10.52 -17.74 3.10
N TYR A 98 10.96 -16.59 2.63
CA TYR A 98 12.37 -16.26 2.49
C TYR A 98 13.03 -15.98 3.86
N LEU A 99 12.34 -15.31 4.76
CA LEU A 99 12.81 -15.08 6.13
C LEU A 99 12.97 -16.39 6.89
N LEU A 100 12.06 -17.35 6.71
CA LEU A 100 12.18 -18.68 7.32
C LEU A 100 13.38 -19.46 6.76
N ALA A 101 13.60 -19.41 5.45
CA ALA A 101 14.72 -20.08 4.81
C ALA A 101 16.07 -19.52 5.29
N GLU A 102 16.21 -18.21 5.34
CA GLU A 102 17.45 -17.55 5.81
C GLU A 102 17.69 -17.78 7.31
N ALA A 103 16.66 -17.75 8.13
CA ALA A 103 16.78 -18.05 9.57
C ALA A 103 17.22 -19.49 9.80
N ALA A 104 16.71 -20.45 9.04
CA ALA A 104 17.12 -21.86 9.11
C ALA A 104 18.59 -22.04 8.70
N SER A 105 19.02 -21.36 7.63
CA SER A 105 20.42 -21.39 7.17
C SER A 105 21.38 -20.82 8.20
N ALA A 106 21.02 -19.71 8.83
CA ALA A 106 21.83 -19.07 9.87
C ALA A 106 22.00 -19.96 11.12
N THR A 107 20.99 -20.78 11.45
CA THR A 107 21.03 -21.68 12.60
C THR A 107 21.84 -22.94 12.28
N GLY A 108 21.81 -23.43 11.04
CA GLY A 108 22.56 -24.61 10.61
C GLY A 108 24.08 -24.40 10.59
N ASP A 109 24.53 -23.21 10.24
CA ASP A 109 25.96 -22.87 10.18
C ASP A 109 26.61 -22.77 11.58
N GLN A 110 25.84 -22.39 12.61
CA GLN A 110 26.33 -22.38 14.00
C GLN A 110 26.47 -23.78 14.61
N ALA A 111 25.74 -24.77 14.11
CA ALA A 111 25.82 -26.14 14.62
C ALA A 111 27.07 -26.88 14.09
N LEU A 112 27.62 -26.45 12.93
CA LEU A 112 28.81 -27.07 12.33
C LEU A 112 30.14 -26.57 12.92
N HIS A 113 30.14 -25.50 13.70
CA HIS A 113 31.34 -24.93 14.35
C HIS A 113 31.48 -25.27 15.84
N GLN A 114 30.59 -26.09 16.42
CA GLN A 114 30.86 -26.71 17.71
C GLN A 114 31.73 -27.96 17.49
N GLU A 115 33.04 -27.79 17.65
CA GLU A 115 33.96 -28.92 17.73
C GLU A 115 33.47 -29.87 18.85
N PRO A 116 33.41 -31.20 18.60
CA PRO A 116 33.10 -32.14 19.64
C PRO A 116 34.27 -32.10 20.62
N GLY A 117 34.03 -31.47 21.81
CA GLY A 117 34.97 -31.52 22.91
C GLY A 117 35.34 -32.98 23.18
N THR A 118 36.64 -33.30 23.09
CA THR A 118 37.21 -34.61 23.49
C THR A 118 36.70 -34.96 24.86
N PRO A 119 36.06 -36.14 25.05
CA PRO A 119 35.67 -36.57 26.40
C PRO A 119 36.93 -36.91 27.21
N ASP A 120 37.14 -36.15 28.27
CA ASP A 120 38.12 -36.47 29.30
C ASP A 120 37.70 -37.75 30.02
N LEU A 121 38.41 -38.85 29.75
CA LEU A 121 38.22 -40.15 30.37
C LEU A 121 38.93 -40.15 31.72
N HIS A 122 38.43 -39.50 32.73
CA HIS A 122 38.74 -39.78 34.16
C HIS A 122 37.67 -39.17 35.07
N ASP A 123 36.82 -39.98 35.60
CA ASP A 123 36.39 -40.19 36.95
C ASP A 123 34.97 -40.82 36.99
N GLY A 124 34.87 -41.91 37.73
CA GLY A 124 33.68 -42.73 37.84
C GLY A 124 32.61 -42.18 38.78
N SER A 125 32.05 -41.00 38.46
CA SER A 125 30.91 -40.42 39.20
C SER A 125 29.66 -40.50 38.32
N VAL A 126 28.66 -41.24 38.78
CA VAL A 126 27.33 -41.37 38.19
C VAL A 126 26.65 -39.98 38.21
N PRO A 127 26.31 -39.42 37.04
CA PRO A 127 25.61 -38.13 37.02
C PRO A 127 24.17 -38.29 37.57
N PRO A 128 23.65 -37.30 38.31
CA PRO A 128 22.26 -37.30 38.77
C PRO A 128 21.32 -37.25 37.57
N ARG A 129 20.27 -38.07 37.56
CA ARG A 129 19.22 -38.12 36.55
C ARG A 129 18.58 -36.74 36.41
N THR A 130 18.84 -36.08 35.29
CA THR A 130 18.11 -34.89 34.87
C THR A 130 16.65 -35.27 34.61
N PRO A 131 15.67 -34.46 35.06
CA PRO A 131 14.26 -34.71 34.79
C PRO A 131 14.04 -34.63 33.25
N ILE A 132 13.37 -35.64 32.70
CA ILE A 132 12.93 -35.65 31.31
C ILE A 132 11.88 -34.56 31.18
N THR A 133 12.26 -33.42 30.56
CA THR A 133 11.31 -32.39 30.16
C THR A 133 10.51 -32.96 28.98
N PRO A 134 9.16 -32.91 29.01
CA PRO A 134 8.34 -33.44 27.95
C PRO A 134 8.61 -32.67 26.63
N PRO A 135 8.57 -33.35 25.46
CA PRO A 135 8.72 -32.68 24.17
C PRO A 135 7.44 -31.87 23.89
N GLY A 136 7.49 -30.60 24.21
CA GLY A 136 6.35 -29.73 24.06
C GLY A 136 6.79 -28.29 23.86
N GLN A 137 6.45 -27.76 22.71
CA GLN A 137 6.55 -26.35 22.31
C GLN A 137 7.93 -25.91 21.80
N HIS A 138 8.24 -26.33 20.58
CA HIS A 138 9.10 -25.54 19.71
C HIS A 138 8.37 -24.21 19.43
N GLN A 139 8.56 -23.23 20.34
CA GLN A 139 8.37 -21.85 19.95
C GLN A 139 9.43 -21.54 18.88
N PRO A 140 9.07 -21.07 17.71
CA PRO A 140 10.05 -20.55 16.76
C PRO A 140 10.69 -19.35 17.46
N ARG A 141 11.88 -19.53 18.00
CA ARG A 141 12.74 -18.42 18.43
C ARG A 141 13.13 -17.73 17.14
N SER A 142 12.38 -16.70 16.79
CA SER A 142 12.71 -15.79 15.71
C SER A 142 14.06 -15.15 16.03
N SER A 143 15.12 -15.67 15.42
CA SER A 143 16.47 -15.09 15.46
C SER A 143 16.57 -13.90 14.50
N ILE A 144 15.55 -13.04 14.47
CA ILE A 144 15.63 -11.78 13.77
C ILE A 144 16.44 -10.84 14.66
N PRO A 145 17.61 -10.32 14.19
CA PRO A 145 18.47 -9.44 14.98
C PRO A 145 17.76 -8.13 15.32
N PRO A 146 18.34 -7.28 16.19
CA PRO A 146 17.71 -6.11 16.78
C PRO A 146 17.52 -4.95 15.77
N MET A 147 16.91 -5.24 14.64
CA MET A 147 16.42 -4.24 13.70
C MET A 147 15.02 -3.81 14.13
N ARG A 148 14.77 -2.51 14.20
CA ARG A 148 13.44 -2.00 14.56
C ARG A 148 12.44 -2.19 13.44
N VAL A 149 11.21 -2.49 13.79
CA VAL A 149 10.13 -2.76 12.82
C VAL A 149 9.02 -1.74 12.97
N ALA A 150 8.76 -0.99 11.91
CA ALA A 150 7.64 -0.08 11.82
C ALA A 150 6.60 -0.61 10.83
N VAL A 151 5.33 -0.57 11.20
CA VAL A 151 4.25 -1.05 10.36
C VAL A 151 3.15 0.00 10.19
N VAL A 152 2.47 -0.03 9.05
CA VAL A 152 1.29 0.80 8.79
C VAL A 152 0.02 -0.02 9.02
N GLY A 153 -0.74 0.41 10.01
CA GLY A 153 -2.06 -0.12 10.33
C GLY A 153 -2.08 -1.44 11.12
N PRO A 154 -3.21 -1.69 11.81
CA PRO A 154 -3.33 -2.82 12.74
C PRO A 154 -3.35 -4.19 12.05
N ALA A 155 -3.74 -4.27 10.77
CA ALA A 155 -3.73 -5.53 10.02
C ALA A 155 -2.30 -6.01 9.76
N THR A 156 -1.40 -5.10 9.39
CA THR A 156 0.03 -5.38 9.18
C THR A 156 0.70 -5.76 10.49
N ALA A 157 0.38 -5.05 11.60
CA ALA A 157 0.88 -5.38 12.92
C ALA A 157 0.50 -6.82 13.33
N ARG A 158 -0.77 -7.19 13.15
CA ARG A 158 -1.22 -8.56 13.43
C ARG A 158 -0.52 -9.62 12.57
N ALA A 159 -0.33 -9.33 11.27
CA ALA A 159 0.36 -10.25 10.38
C ALA A 159 1.81 -10.45 10.80
N TRP A 160 2.52 -9.37 11.13
CA TRP A 160 3.88 -9.42 11.64
C TRP A 160 3.98 -10.21 12.95
N THR A 161 3.15 -9.86 13.95
CA THR A 161 3.14 -10.56 15.25
C THR A 161 2.78 -12.03 15.11
N LYS A 162 1.84 -12.38 14.24
CA LYS A 162 1.48 -13.77 13.94
C LYS A 162 2.66 -14.54 13.35
N PHE A 163 3.44 -13.90 12.48
CA PHE A 163 4.58 -14.52 11.81
C PHE A 163 5.80 -14.67 12.73
N THR A 164 6.16 -13.62 13.47
CA THR A 164 7.40 -13.58 14.26
C THR A 164 7.22 -13.90 15.74
N GLY A 165 5.99 -13.86 16.25
CA GLY A 165 5.73 -13.92 17.70
C GLY A 165 6.00 -12.61 18.44
N THR A 166 6.56 -11.59 17.78
CA THR A 166 7.00 -10.31 18.38
C THR A 166 6.18 -9.15 17.82
N ALA A 167 5.76 -8.23 18.69
CA ALA A 167 5.09 -7.01 18.25
C ALA A 167 6.07 -6.09 17.51
N PRO A 168 5.60 -5.33 16.51
CA PRO A 168 6.42 -4.29 15.87
C PRO A 168 6.70 -3.15 16.86
N ASP A 169 7.85 -2.47 16.71
CA ASP A 169 8.27 -1.37 17.58
C ASP A 169 7.41 -0.11 17.40
N LEU A 170 6.87 0.07 16.18
CA LEU A 170 6.03 1.20 15.84
C LEU A 170 4.86 0.78 14.96
N VAL A 171 3.66 1.25 15.30
CA VAL A 171 2.44 1.05 14.50
C VAL A 171 1.85 2.41 14.12
N ALA A 172 2.12 2.86 12.90
CA ALA A 172 1.52 4.09 12.38
C ALA A 172 0.03 3.87 12.07
N ARG A 173 -0.83 4.80 12.49
CA ARG A 173 -2.28 4.73 12.27
C ARG A 173 -2.67 5.46 11.00
N GLY A 174 -3.48 4.82 10.17
CA GLY A 174 -4.08 5.41 8.98
C GLY A 174 -3.30 5.10 7.71
N SER A 175 -2.40 5.97 7.26
CA SER A 175 -1.71 5.86 5.98
C SER A 175 -0.19 5.83 6.11
N ALA A 176 0.49 5.51 5.02
CA ALA A 176 1.95 5.62 4.92
C ALA A 176 2.47 7.03 5.26
N ALA A 177 1.70 8.08 4.93
CA ALA A 177 2.04 9.46 5.29
C ALA A 177 2.04 9.72 6.82
N ALA A 178 1.30 8.92 7.60
CA ALA A 178 1.34 9.03 9.06
C ALA A 178 2.69 8.56 9.63
N LEU A 179 3.34 7.60 8.98
CA LEU A 179 4.66 7.12 9.39
C LEU A 179 5.73 8.24 9.34
N LEU A 180 5.65 9.11 8.31
CA LEU A 180 6.59 10.23 8.15
C LEU A 180 6.47 11.28 9.27
N LYS A 181 5.35 11.29 9.99
CA LYS A 181 5.12 12.20 11.13
C LYS A 181 5.61 11.64 12.45
N GLU A 182 5.97 10.37 12.48
CA GLU A 182 6.48 9.74 13.69
C GLU A 182 7.89 10.28 14.02
N PRO A 183 8.18 10.61 15.30
CA PRO A 183 9.47 11.17 15.70
C PRO A 183 10.69 10.32 15.28
N ALA A 184 10.50 9.00 15.19
CA ALA A 184 11.54 8.07 14.76
C ALA A 184 12.00 8.29 13.31
N PHE A 185 11.15 8.85 12.46
CA PHE A 185 11.41 9.12 11.04
C PHE A 185 11.52 10.60 10.71
N ALA A 186 11.14 11.49 11.65
CA ALA A 186 11.43 12.91 11.52
C ALA A 186 12.93 13.10 11.43
N GLY A 187 13.42 13.78 10.39
CA GLY A 187 14.83 14.13 10.26
C GLY A 187 15.27 14.89 11.51
N SER A 188 16.45 14.57 12.04
CA SER A 188 17.12 15.54 12.95
C SER A 188 17.15 16.88 12.24
N PRO A 189 16.76 17.98 12.88
CA PRO A 189 17.01 19.28 12.30
C PRO A 189 18.50 19.31 11.98
N ALA A 190 18.83 19.52 10.71
CA ALA A 190 20.21 19.72 10.30
C ALA A 190 20.75 20.83 11.21
N THR A 191 21.69 20.48 12.08
CA THR A 191 22.54 21.44 12.79
C THR A 191 23.49 22.02 11.74
N GLY A 192 22.92 22.78 10.84
CA GLY A 192 23.57 23.60 9.87
C GLY A 192 23.16 25.02 10.14
N ASP A 193 24.03 25.71 10.84
CA ASP A 193 24.05 27.16 10.99
C ASP A 193 24.15 27.79 9.59
N HIS A 194 23.02 27.83 8.88
CA HIS A 194 22.85 28.76 7.78
C HIS A 194 22.05 29.93 8.32
N ALA A 195 22.83 30.96 8.72
CA ALA A 195 22.28 32.28 8.83
C ALA A 195 21.39 32.59 7.62
N PRO A 196 20.21 33.21 7.83
CA PRO A 196 19.34 33.56 6.73
C PRO A 196 20.12 34.49 5.78
N TYR A 197 20.23 34.04 4.53
CA TYR A 197 20.73 34.86 3.45
C TYR A 197 19.77 36.06 3.33
N GLN A 198 20.23 37.22 3.81
CA GLN A 198 19.56 38.48 3.56
C GLN A 198 19.69 38.77 2.08
N GLU A 199 18.58 38.67 1.33
CA GLU A 199 18.52 39.27 0.00
C GLU A 199 18.84 40.75 0.09
N PRO A 200 19.75 41.28 -0.75
CA PRO A 200 19.95 42.70 -0.84
C PRO A 200 18.70 43.37 -1.39
N ASP A 201 18.23 44.42 -0.68
CA ASP A 201 17.14 45.29 -1.10
C ASP A 201 17.39 45.84 -2.51
N ILE A 202 16.60 45.36 -3.48
CA ILE A 202 16.49 45.92 -4.81
C ILE A 202 15.30 46.90 -4.77
N PRO A 203 15.51 48.20 -5.01
CA PRO A 203 14.40 49.15 -5.01
C PRO A 203 13.47 48.93 -6.18
N ASN A 204 12.20 48.82 -5.83
CA ASN A 204 11.06 48.63 -6.69
C ASN A 204 10.84 49.87 -7.57
N THR A 205 11.05 49.77 -8.88
CA THR A 205 10.61 50.80 -9.83
C THR A 205 9.92 50.17 -11.04
N HIS A 206 8.66 50.56 -11.18
CA HIS A 206 7.86 50.71 -12.39
C HIS A 206 7.02 49.57 -12.97
N HIS A 207 5.74 49.83 -12.90
CA HIS A 207 4.61 49.39 -13.69
C HIS A 207 4.91 49.09 -15.18
N GLY A 208 4.47 47.95 -15.66
CA GLY A 208 4.43 47.64 -17.09
C GLY A 208 3.53 46.44 -17.34
N THR A 209 2.43 46.70 -18.01
CA THR A 209 1.40 45.77 -18.50
C THR A 209 1.97 44.69 -19.42
N PRO A 210 1.55 43.42 -19.33
CA PRO A 210 2.01 42.37 -20.27
C PRO A 210 1.23 42.38 -21.60
N PRO A 211 1.90 42.12 -22.74
CA PRO A 211 1.23 41.86 -24.02
C PRO A 211 0.89 40.39 -24.24
N PRO A 212 0.03 40.05 -25.21
CA PRO A 212 -0.64 38.77 -25.35
C PRO A 212 0.16 37.70 -26.07
N HIS A 213 -0.27 36.47 -25.86
CA HIS A 213 0.27 35.18 -26.32
C HIS A 213 0.47 35.07 -27.86
N ALA A 214 1.61 34.45 -28.25
CA ALA A 214 1.80 33.82 -29.56
C ALA A 214 2.36 32.41 -29.40
N PRO A 215 2.05 31.46 -30.32
CA PRO A 215 2.20 30.03 -30.08
C PRO A 215 3.61 29.49 -30.36
N ALA A 216 3.98 28.46 -29.60
CA ALA A 216 5.25 27.77 -29.64
C ALA A 216 5.41 26.96 -30.96
N ARG A 217 6.57 27.15 -31.62
CA ARG A 217 7.05 26.33 -32.74
C ARG A 217 7.99 25.25 -32.22
N ILE A 218 7.78 24.05 -32.72
CA ILE A 218 8.63 22.86 -32.53
C ILE A 218 9.86 22.99 -33.44
N PRO A 219 11.09 22.75 -33.02
CA PRO A 219 12.22 22.58 -33.94
C PRO A 219 12.52 21.10 -34.17
N GLU A 220 12.65 20.81 -35.48
CA GLU A 220 13.06 19.53 -36.05
C GLU A 220 14.53 19.20 -35.78
N SER A 221 14.79 17.90 -35.77
CA SER A 221 16.07 17.24 -35.69
C SER A 221 17.00 17.51 -36.89
N LYS A 222 18.29 17.70 -36.65
CA LYS A 222 19.36 17.50 -37.68
C LYS A 222 20.57 16.73 -37.11
N THR A 223 20.77 15.64 -37.72
CA THR A 223 21.86 14.72 -38.04
C THR A 223 23.30 15.19 -37.73
N ALA A 224 24.12 14.25 -37.25
CA ALA A 224 25.57 14.29 -37.09
C ALA A 224 26.33 14.39 -38.43
N PRO A 225 27.66 14.71 -38.46
CA PRO A 225 28.62 13.59 -38.59
C PRO A 225 29.99 13.74 -37.86
N ARG A 226 30.59 12.57 -37.72
CA ARG A 226 31.95 12.12 -37.52
C ARG A 226 33.13 13.09 -37.76
N GLY A 227 34.20 12.89 -36.96
CA GLY A 227 35.60 13.25 -37.31
C GLY A 227 36.57 13.16 -36.14
N LEU A 228 37.35 12.08 -36.10
CA LEU A 228 38.70 11.98 -35.48
C LEU A 228 39.73 12.37 -36.53
N PRO A 229 41.06 12.60 -36.30
CA PRO A 229 41.94 12.10 -35.24
C PRO A 229 43.18 13.01 -34.88
N GLY A 230 44.05 12.49 -34.01
CA GLY A 230 45.48 12.82 -33.91
C GLY A 230 45.82 13.80 -32.77
N GLY A 231 46.73 13.59 -31.85
CA GLY A 231 47.97 12.85 -31.83
C GLY A 231 49.04 13.74 -31.20
N VAL A 232 50.00 13.15 -30.46
CA VAL A 232 51.39 13.60 -30.22
C VAL A 232 51.72 14.17 -28.85
N THR A 233 52.26 13.33 -28.01
CA THR A 233 53.61 13.24 -27.37
C THR A 233 54.20 14.43 -26.63
N GLY A 234 54.57 14.24 -25.35
CA GLY A 234 55.92 14.25 -24.83
C GLY A 234 56.30 15.37 -23.87
N PRO A 235 57.37 15.20 -23.15
CA PRO A 235 57.40 15.33 -21.69
C PRO A 235 58.31 16.50 -21.27
N HIS A 236 58.47 16.69 -19.96
CA HIS A 236 59.54 17.28 -19.16
C HIS A 236 58.97 18.02 -17.96
N ASP A 237 59.31 17.67 -16.79
CA ASP A 237 60.49 17.63 -15.93
C ASP A 237 60.50 18.79 -14.91
N SER A 238 61.07 18.40 -13.79
CA SER A 238 61.71 19.22 -12.71
C SER A 238 60.81 19.95 -11.67
N SER A 239 60.74 19.28 -10.52
CA SER A 239 61.27 19.75 -9.21
C SER A 239 61.14 21.22 -8.85
N TRP A 240 60.42 21.50 -7.77
CA TRP A 240 60.83 22.43 -6.72
C TRP A 240 60.29 22.00 -5.36
N ARG A 241 61.21 21.74 -4.45
CA ARG A 241 60.94 21.60 -3.02
C ARG A 241 60.63 23.00 -2.44
N ALA A 242 59.58 23.10 -1.66
CA ALA A 242 59.50 24.14 -0.62
C ALA A 242 58.82 23.52 0.60
N HIS A 243 59.59 23.41 1.68
CA HIS A 243 59.10 23.14 3.01
C HIS A 243 58.24 24.34 3.47
N ALA A 244 56.98 24.07 3.77
CA ALA A 244 56.20 24.93 4.64
C ALA A 244 55.57 24.01 5.69
N SER A 245 56.10 24.15 6.91
CA SER A 245 55.50 23.60 8.12
C SER A 245 54.20 24.37 8.35
N ASP A 246 53.08 23.75 8.04
CA ASP A 246 51.74 24.24 8.41
C ASP A 246 51.20 23.36 9.54
N ASP A 247 51.44 23.84 10.76
CA ASP A 247 50.82 23.35 11.99
C ASP A 247 49.34 23.81 12.01
N SER A 248 48.55 23.27 11.10
CA SER A 248 47.10 23.38 11.20
C SER A 248 46.57 22.28 12.12
N PRO A 249 45.81 22.61 13.15
CA PRO A 249 45.22 21.61 14.02
C PRO A 249 44.37 20.68 13.18
N ALA A 250 44.71 19.42 13.22
CA ALA A 250 43.94 18.31 12.59
C ALA A 250 42.47 18.52 12.91
N ARG A 251 41.71 19.00 11.92
CA ARG A 251 40.24 18.90 11.96
C ARG A 251 39.93 17.45 12.19
N LEU A 252 39.43 17.15 13.38
CA LEU A 252 38.80 15.88 13.67
C LEU A 252 37.80 15.62 12.53
N ARG A 253 38.19 14.79 11.58
CA ARG A 253 37.26 14.22 10.61
C ARG A 253 36.28 13.42 11.45
N THR A 254 35.15 14.04 11.81
CA THR A 254 34.01 13.31 12.32
C THR A 254 33.78 12.14 11.37
N ALA A 255 33.89 10.92 11.92
CA ALA A 255 33.55 9.74 11.17
C ALA A 255 32.20 9.98 10.48
N PRO A 256 32.02 9.61 9.21
CA PRO A 256 30.74 9.81 8.55
C PRO A 256 29.68 9.18 9.43
N GLU A 257 28.73 10.00 9.88
CA GLU A 257 27.56 9.52 10.64
C GLU A 257 26.99 8.35 9.84
N ALA A 258 26.98 7.17 10.43
CA ALA A 258 26.59 5.95 9.72
C ALA A 258 25.22 6.20 9.09
N ALA A 259 25.14 6.11 7.77
CA ALA A 259 23.93 6.43 7.03
C ALA A 259 22.75 5.62 7.61
N ARG A 260 21.72 6.31 8.05
CA ARG A 260 20.50 5.68 8.60
C ARG A 260 19.79 4.93 7.48
N ARG A 261 19.60 3.64 7.63
CA ARG A 261 19.07 2.76 6.59
C ARG A 261 17.68 2.26 6.89
N VAL A 262 16.81 2.34 5.88
CA VAL A 262 15.47 1.77 5.89
C VAL A 262 15.31 0.74 4.78
N LEU A 263 14.92 -0.49 5.15
CA LEU A 263 14.39 -1.45 4.20
C LEU A 263 12.89 -1.25 4.08
N LEU A 264 12.41 -1.00 2.86
CA LEU A 264 11.01 -0.73 2.53
C LEU A 264 10.49 -1.73 1.49
N PRO A 265 10.27 -2.99 1.86
CA PRO A 265 9.55 -3.91 0.98
C PRO A 265 8.08 -3.48 0.89
N ALA A 266 7.58 -3.32 -0.33
CA ALA A 266 6.24 -2.78 -0.57
C ALA A 266 5.61 -3.41 -1.83
N SER A 267 4.39 -3.01 -2.17
CA SER A 267 3.81 -3.31 -3.48
C SER A 267 4.62 -2.65 -4.60
N ALA A 268 4.78 -3.29 -5.75
CA ALA A 268 5.33 -2.65 -6.95
C ALA A 268 4.50 -1.43 -7.40
N LEU A 269 3.22 -1.39 -7.01
CA LEU A 269 2.28 -0.29 -7.29
C LEU A 269 2.15 0.69 -6.11
N ALA A 270 3.09 0.65 -5.14
CA ALA A 270 3.04 1.56 -3.99
C ALA A 270 3.34 3.00 -4.44
N ASP A 271 2.64 3.95 -3.81
CA ASP A 271 2.91 5.37 -3.98
C ASP A 271 4.35 5.68 -3.53
N PRO A 272 5.17 6.31 -4.36
CA PRO A 272 6.56 6.66 -4.02
C PRO A 272 6.67 7.68 -2.88
N ALA A 273 5.60 8.38 -2.54
CA ALA A 273 5.60 9.47 -1.55
C ALA A 273 6.20 9.08 -0.19
N LEU A 274 6.04 7.83 0.25
CA LEU A 274 6.66 7.35 1.49
C LEU A 274 8.18 7.25 1.36
N ALA A 275 8.66 6.58 0.32
CA ALA A 275 10.10 6.42 0.08
C ALA A 275 10.79 7.78 -0.09
N ASP A 276 10.17 8.68 -0.85
CA ASP A 276 10.68 10.02 -1.09
C ASP A 276 10.63 10.89 0.17
N GLY A 277 9.60 10.71 0.99
CA GLY A 277 9.50 11.37 2.29
C GLY A 277 10.61 10.94 3.25
N LEU A 278 10.90 9.65 3.32
CA LEU A 278 12.01 9.11 4.12
C LEU A 278 13.38 9.60 3.61
N ARG A 279 13.61 9.61 2.28
CA ARG A 279 14.83 10.14 1.69
C ARG A 279 15.03 11.63 2.00
N ARG A 280 13.96 12.43 1.91
CA ARG A 280 14.00 13.86 2.30
C ARG A 280 14.28 14.07 3.80
N ALA A 281 13.90 13.09 4.63
CA ALA A 281 14.24 13.09 6.05
C ALA A 281 15.66 12.56 6.36
N GLY A 282 16.49 12.32 5.33
CA GLY A 282 17.90 11.90 5.47
C GLY A 282 18.11 10.39 5.62
N TRP A 283 17.11 9.56 5.29
CA TRP A 283 17.25 8.10 5.31
C TRP A 283 17.75 7.56 3.96
N GLU A 284 18.68 6.62 4.01
CA GLU A 284 19.00 5.74 2.88
C GLU A 284 17.88 4.71 2.76
N VAL A 285 17.05 4.80 1.71
CA VAL A 285 15.87 3.94 1.55
C VAL A 285 16.12 2.93 0.46
N GLU A 286 16.14 1.66 0.84
CA GLU A 286 16.11 0.54 -0.07
C GLU A 286 14.69 0.04 -0.22
N GLN A 287 14.09 0.36 -1.36
CA GLN A 287 12.74 -0.08 -1.69
C GLN A 287 12.78 -1.34 -2.56
N VAL A 288 12.01 -2.36 -2.16
CA VAL A 288 11.92 -3.64 -2.88
C VAL A 288 10.45 -3.95 -3.20
N ALA A 289 10.18 -4.36 -4.44
CA ALA A 289 8.86 -4.83 -4.83
C ALA A 289 8.60 -6.22 -4.25
N ALA A 290 7.97 -6.29 -3.08
CA ALA A 290 7.68 -7.56 -2.41
C ALA A 290 6.55 -8.34 -3.09
N TYR A 291 5.60 -7.64 -3.70
CA TYR A 291 4.51 -8.22 -4.48
C TYR A 291 3.96 -7.18 -5.47
N THR A 292 3.21 -7.66 -6.44
CA THR A 292 2.40 -6.79 -7.30
C THR A 292 0.98 -7.34 -7.43
N THR A 293 0.06 -6.49 -7.86
CA THR A 293 -1.32 -6.89 -8.20
C THR A 293 -1.43 -6.86 -9.71
N VAL A 294 -1.74 -8.01 -10.29
CA VAL A 294 -1.96 -8.18 -11.73
C VAL A 294 -3.42 -8.55 -12.00
N THR A 295 -3.86 -8.39 -13.22
CA THR A 295 -5.14 -8.92 -13.69
C THR A 295 -5.14 -10.44 -13.52
N ALA A 296 -6.25 -11.02 -13.08
CA ALA A 296 -6.44 -12.46 -12.98
C ALA A 296 -6.53 -13.09 -14.37
N ASP A 297 -6.46 -14.40 -14.44
CA ASP A 297 -6.67 -15.10 -15.70
C ASP A 297 -8.18 -15.22 -16.00
N ALA A 298 -8.59 -15.16 -17.27
CA ALA A 298 -10.03 -15.24 -17.64
C ALA A 298 -10.71 -16.52 -17.15
N CYS A 299 -9.94 -17.62 -17.06
CA CYS A 299 -10.46 -18.89 -16.52
C CYS A 299 -10.80 -18.86 -15.02
N ASP A 300 -10.33 -17.86 -14.29
CA ASP A 300 -10.65 -17.66 -12.86
C ASP A 300 -11.99 -16.94 -12.64
N LEU A 301 -12.61 -16.45 -13.72
CA LEU A 301 -13.90 -15.77 -13.64
C LEU A 301 -15.05 -16.78 -13.48
N PRO A 302 -16.15 -16.37 -12.81
CA PRO A 302 -17.36 -17.17 -12.81
C PRO A 302 -17.84 -17.49 -14.25
N PRO A 303 -18.20 -18.73 -14.57
CA PRO A 303 -18.42 -19.16 -15.94
C PRO A 303 -19.57 -18.46 -16.68
N ASP A 304 -20.51 -17.84 -15.94
CA ASP A 304 -21.64 -17.09 -16.51
C ASP A 304 -21.39 -15.56 -16.57
N LEU A 305 -20.25 -15.08 -16.05
CA LEU A 305 -19.98 -13.65 -15.94
C LEU A 305 -19.79 -12.97 -17.29
N GLU A 306 -18.99 -13.56 -18.18
CA GLU A 306 -18.76 -13.01 -19.53
C GLU A 306 -20.07 -12.92 -20.33
N HIS A 307 -20.89 -13.97 -20.30
CA HIS A 307 -22.18 -13.95 -20.96
C HIS A 307 -23.11 -12.87 -20.39
N ARG A 308 -23.21 -12.75 -19.07
CA ARG A 308 -24.02 -11.70 -18.43
C ARG A 308 -23.50 -10.31 -18.75
N TRP A 309 -22.19 -10.14 -18.79
CA TRP A 309 -21.58 -8.89 -19.18
C TRP A 309 -21.97 -8.54 -20.63
N ALA A 310 -21.73 -9.42 -21.58
CA ALA A 310 -22.02 -9.20 -22.98
C ALA A 310 -23.50 -8.93 -23.28
N THR A 311 -24.42 -9.52 -22.49
CA THR A 311 -25.88 -9.39 -22.67
C THR A 311 -26.50 -8.26 -21.85
N GLY A 312 -25.71 -7.45 -21.14
CA GLY A 312 -26.23 -6.38 -20.27
C GLY A 312 -26.94 -6.91 -19.00
N GLY A 313 -26.67 -8.15 -18.60
CA GLY A 313 -27.24 -8.78 -17.40
C GLY A 313 -26.59 -8.36 -16.08
N VAL A 314 -25.88 -7.21 -16.05
CA VAL A 314 -25.26 -6.60 -14.86
C VAL A 314 -25.78 -5.17 -14.74
N ASP A 315 -26.54 -4.88 -13.71
CA ASP A 315 -27.15 -3.54 -13.48
C ASP A 315 -26.12 -2.53 -12.95
N ALA A 316 -25.19 -2.99 -12.10
CA ALA A 316 -24.14 -2.11 -11.56
C ALA A 316 -22.84 -2.84 -11.26
N VAL A 317 -21.73 -2.09 -11.33
CA VAL A 317 -20.39 -2.55 -10.91
C VAL A 317 -19.89 -1.67 -9.78
N VAL A 318 -19.40 -2.27 -8.69
CA VAL A 318 -18.82 -1.55 -7.56
C VAL A 318 -17.30 -1.69 -7.58
N PHE A 319 -16.62 -0.66 -8.04
CA PHE A 319 -15.15 -0.61 -8.02
C PHE A 319 -14.62 -0.22 -6.66
N THR A 320 -13.75 -1.06 -6.09
CA THR A 320 -13.17 -0.86 -4.77
C THR A 320 -11.69 -0.45 -4.79
N ALA A 321 -11.08 -0.44 -5.96
CA ALA A 321 -9.70 0.02 -6.18
C ALA A 321 -9.48 0.34 -7.67
N PRO A 322 -8.53 1.22 -8.02
CA PRO A 322 -8.16 1.50 -9.41
C PRO A 322 -7.74 0.27 -10.21
N SER A 323 -7.04 -0.68 -9.58
CA SER A 323 -6.61 -1.93 -10.20
C SER A 323 -7.78 -2.81 -10.64
N THR A 324 -8.88 -2.82 -9.89
CA THR A 324 -10.07 -3.61 -10.25
C THR A 324 -10.78 -3.03 -11.47
N THR A 325 -10.76 -1.72 -11.67
CA THR A 325 -11.33 -1.09 -12.88
C THR A 325 -10.55 -1.50 -14.12
N ARG A 326 -9.22 -1.43 -14.08
CA ARG A 326 -8.36 -1.87 -15.20
C ARG A 326 -8.57 -3.34 -15.52
N ALA A 327 -8.59 -4.19 -14.48
CA ALA A 327 -8.76 -5.62 -14.66
C ALA A 327 -10.14 -5.98 -15.26
N VAL A 328 -11.21 -5.31 -14.87
CA VAL A 328 -12.54 -5.52 -15.48
C VAL A 328 -12.52 -5.14 -16.95
N LEU A 329 -11.92 -4.00 -17.31
CA LEU A 329 -11.80 -3.61 -18.71
C LEU A 329 -10.96 -4.58 -19.55
N GLU A 330 -9.89 -5.09 -18.98
CA GLU A 330 -8.99 -6.05 -19.64
C GLU A 330 -9.66 -7.40 -19.86
N LEU A 331 -10.42 -7.89 -18.85
CA LEU A 331 -11.04 -9.21 -18.87
C LEU A 331 -12.40 -9.24 -19.60
N LEU A 332 -13.22 -8.20 -19.42
CA LEU A 332 -14.62 -8.19 -19.85
C LEU A 332 -14.89 -7.11 -20.91
N GLY A 333 -13.93 -6.22 -21.16
CA GLY A 333 -14.14 -5.07 -22.04
C GLY A 333 -14.95 -3.95 -21.40
N PRO A 334 -15.37 -2.95 -22.20
CA PRO A 334 -16.16 -1.81 -21.73
C PRO A 334 -17.52 -2.26 -21.17
N PRO A 335 -18.04 -1.58 -20.12
CA PRO A 335 -19.33 -1.92 -19.55
C PRO A 335 -20.44 -1.72 -20.56
N PRO A 336 -21.42 -2.65 -20.62
CA PRO A 336 -22.59 -2.54 -21.48
C PRO A 336 -23.41 -1.29 -21.15
N GLN A 337 -24.19 -0.81 -22.13
CA GLN A 337 -25.15 0.29 -21.90
C GLN A 337 -26.12 -0.09 -20.78
N GLY A 338 -26.38 0.85 -19.89
CA GLY A 338 -27.28 0.63 -18.74
C GLY A 338 -26.59 0.06 -17.51
N THR A 339 -25.34 -0.38 -17.59
CA THR A 339 -24.56 -0.79 -16.41
C THR A 339 -24.03 0.45 -15.67
N GLY A 340 -24.48 0.67 -14.46
CA GLY A 340 -24.03 1.79 -13.62
C GLY A 340 -22.68 1.52 -12.96
N LEU A 341 -21.74 2.48 -13.01
CA LEU A 341 -20.43 2.33 -12.36
C LEU A 341 -20.38 3.09 -11.05
N VAL A 342 -20.15 2.38 -9.95
CA VAL A 342 -20.05 2.92 -8.59
C VAL A 342 -18.62 2.82 -8.12
N ALA A 343 -18.01 3.93 -7.68
CA ALA A 343 -16.69 3.95 -7.08
C ALA A 343 -16.78 4.04 -5.55
N ILE A 344 -15.94 3.27 -4.85
CA ILE A 344 -15.88 3.27 -3.38
C ILE A 344 -15.40 4.63 -2.79
N GLY A 345 -14.71 5.43 -3.60
CA GLY A 345 -14.15 6.72 -3.16
C GLY A 345 -13.52 7.48 -4.31
N ALA A 346 -13.08 8.71 -4.01
CA ALA A 346 -12.59 9.67 -5.00
C ALA A 346 -11.41 9.17 -5.85
N THR A 347 -10.43 8.51 -5.24
CA THR A 347 -9.25 7.96 -5.96
C THR A 347 -9.66 6.91 -7.00
N THR A 348 -10.58 6.00 -6.64
CA THR A 348 -11.09 5.00 -7.59
C THR A 348 -11.92 5.67 -8.69
N ALA A 349 -12.72 6.67 -8.35
CA ALA A 349 -13.50 7.41 -9.32
C ALA A 349 -12.62 8.18 -10.33
N ALA A 350 -11.56 8.84 -9.86
CA ALA A 350 -10.60 9.53 -10.72
C ALA A 350 -9.95 8.54 -11.71
N ALA A 351 -9.39 7.44 -11.21
CA ALA A 351 -8.77 6.42 -12.05
C ALA A 351 -9.75 5.78 -13.06
N THR A 352 -11.03 5.63 -12.67
CA THR A 352 -12.07 5.11 -13.58
C THR A 352 -12.35 6.11 -14.71
N ARG A 353 -12.40 7.41 -14.41
CA ARG A 353 -12.58 8.46 -15.43
C ARG A 353 -11.37 8.61 -16.35
N GLU A 354 -10.15 8.47 -15.84
CA GLU A 354 -8.91 8.45 -16.64
C GLU A 354 -8.91 7.34 -17.67
N LEU A 355 -9.62 6.24 -17.42
CA LEU A 355 -9.82 5.14 -18.36
C LEU A 355 -10.99 5.41 -19.36
N GLY A 356 -11.53 6.62 -19.40
CA GLY A 356 -12.61 7.01 -20.31
C GLY A 356 -14.01 6.55 -19.88
N LEU A 357 -14.17 6.05 -18.64
CA LEU A 357 -15.44 5.55 -18.17
C LEU A 357 -16.24 6.59 -17.38
N THR A 358 -17.56 6.57 -17.51
CA THR A 358 -18.46 7.44 -16.74
C THR A 358 -18.81 6.80 -15.40
N VAL A 359 -18.37 7.43 -14.30
CA VAL A 359 -18.73 7.02 -12.93
C VAL A 359 -20.10 7.61 -12.59
N ALA A 360 -21.09 6.75 -12.40
CA ALA A 360 -22.46 7.15 -12.09
C ALA A 360 -22.60 7.67 -10.64
N ALA A 361 -21.91 7.04 -9.69
CA ALA A 361 -21.88 7.51 -8.31
C ALA A 361 -20.54 7.21 -7.62
N VAL A 362 -20.19 8.06 -6.65
CA VAL A 362 -19.09 7.84 -5.72
C VAL A 362 -19.70 7.64 -4.34
N ALA A 363 -19.31 6.57 -3.64
CA ALA A 363 -19.79 6.34 -2.30
C ALA A 363 -19.40 7.50 -1.36
N PRO A 364 -20.34 8.04 -0.56
CA PRO A 364 -20.06 9.14 0.36
C PRO A 364 -19.07 8.76 1.46
N SER A 365 -18.95 7.46 1.74
CA SER A 365 -17.93 6.87 2.62
C SER A 365 -17.55 5.49 2.12
N PRO A 366 -16.31 5.02 2.35
CA PRO A 366 -15.84 3.68 1.94
C PRO A 366 -16.37 2.57 2.87
N THR A 367 -17.59 2.72 3.35
CA THR A 367 -18.28 1.77 4.23
C THR A 367 -19.31 0.96 3.44
N PRO A 368 -19.76 -0.21 3.95
CA PRO A 368 -20.83 -0.98 3.34
C PRO A 368 -22.09 -0.16 3.07
N GLU A 369 -22.47 0.69 4.01
CA GLU A 369 -23.66 1.55 3.96
C GLU A 369 -23.52 2.62 2.88
N GLY A 370 -22.35 3.30 2.82
CA GLY A 370 -22.08 4.32 1.79
C GLY A 370 -22.07 3.73 0.37
N VAL A 371 -21.50 2.55 0.20
CA VAL A 371 -21.49 1.85 -1.09
C VAL A 371 -22.90 1.38 -1.47
N LEU A 372 -23.65 0.84 -0.51
CA LEU A 372 -25.03 0.43 -0.74
C LEU A 372 -25.89 1.60 -1.21
N GLN A 373 -25.80 2.75 -0.53
CA GLN A 373 -26.57 3.95 -0.91
C GLN A 373 -26.22 4.39 -2.33
N ALA A 374 -24.93 4.53 -2.65
CA ALA A 374 -24.49 4.90 -3.99
C ALA A 374 -24.96 3.91 -5.07
N THR A 375 -25.00 2.61 -4.76
CA THR A 375 -25.50 1.57 -5.68
C THR A 375 -27.01 1.70 -5.91
N ILE A 376 -27.79 1.95 -4.86
CA ILE A 376 -29.25 2.18 -4.96
C ILE A 376 -29.52 3.39 -5.85
N ASP A 377 -28.84 4.51 -5.59
CA ASP A 377 -29.04 5.77 -6.34
C ASP A 377 -28.66 5.58 -7.82
N THR A 378 -27.58 4.87 -8.09
CA THR A 378 -27.15 4.53 -9.46
C THR A 378 -28.21 3.71 -10.19
N ILE A 379 -28.69 2.63 -9.60
CA ILE A 379 -29.68 1.75 -10.23
C ILE A 379 -31.01 2.47 -10.45
N ARG A 380 -31.43 3.33 -9.54
CA ARG A 380 -32.63 4.15 -9.72
C ARG A 380 -32.49 5.14 -10.89
N ALA A 381 -31.34 5.76 -11.01
CA ALA A 381 -31.06 6.68 -12.11
C ALA A 381 -31.02 5.98 -13.49
N THR A 382 -30.51 4.75 -13.55
CA THR A 382 -30.44 3.98 -14.80
C THR A 382 -31.79 3.33 -15.18
N ALA A 383 -32.67 3.05 -14.19
CA ALA A 383 -33.96 2.42 -14.46
C ALA A 383 -35.00 3.36 -15.11
N GLY A 384 -34.73 4.68 -15.20
CA GLY A 384 -35.67 5.67 -15.67
C GLY A 384 -36.86 5.89 -14.73
N PRO A 385 -37.70 6.91 -14.97
CA PRO A 385 -38.94 7.07 -14.22
C PRO A 385 -39.89 5.88 -14.51
N ALA A 386 -40.48 5.33 -13.45
CA ALA A 386 -41.49 4.28 -13.59
C ALA A 386 -42.62 4.78 -14.53
N PRO A 387 -43.14 3.92 -15.43
CA PRO A 387 -44.28 4.31 -16.23
C PRO A 387 -45.44 4.67 -15.29
N PRO A 388 -46.24 5.70 -15.64
CA PRO A 388 -47.39 6.09 -14.82
C PRO A 388 -48.32 4.87 -14.65
N PRO A 389 -48.95 4.73 -13.46
CA PRO A 389 -49.88 3.65 -13.24
C PRO A 389 -50.95 3.67 -14.34
N GLN A 390 -51.09 2.53 -15.03
CA GLN A 390 -52.19 2.35 -15.99
C GLN A 390 -53.47 2.36 -15.19
N GLU A 391 -54.35 3.34 -15.42
CA GLU A 391 -55.71 3.31 -14.91
C GLU A 391 -56.42 2.03 -15.44
N PRO A 392 -57.10 1.28 -14.57
CA PRO A 392 -57.86 0.13 -15.02
C PRO A 392 -59.02 0.59 -15.92
N PRO A 393 -59.40 -0.20 -16.94
CA PRO A 393 -60.44 0.13 -17.87
C PRO A 393 -61.82 0.21 -17.25
#